data_b70169172c9e5f44b26a5141df8ecd27
#
_entry.id   b70169172c9e5f44b26a5141df8ecd27
#
_cell.length_a   1.000
_cell.length_b   1.000
_cell.length_c   1.000
_cell.angle_alpha   90.00
_cell.angle_beta   90.00
_cell.angle_gamma   90.00
#
_symmetry.space_group_name_H-M   'P 1'
#
loop_
_entity.id
_entity.type
_entity.pdbx_description
1 polymer ?
#
loop_
_entity_poly.entity_id
_entity_poly.type
_entity_poly.pdbx_seq_one_letter_code
_entity_poly.pdbx_strand_id
1 'polypeptide(L)'
;MIPRASALPFVAVLFVVVAGHLSLFPRVADLDGFYHVGHAAAYLEGSVLDTSLPWATRSAIGDYGADLWWGFHVLLLPFAAIGDVAWALRLSGATLTLGLGLTVLCVLRRHGVGLPGVWAALFLVAVPNVFFRYLMVRPHVVSLAAAIALLSVLVRGRWWQVALLSALISWVHLSLFWIGPGIALAYSLTRLPLTAAFGRDQPDTGVPIRAAVPAALLGTALGWLARPEPFATATLLNVQLVQLFMQQATEAPINFASELTPLSMGDLARTSWLFAAIWLFAVMFALREAVRGRLARLGQARGTLVVTALLVSVAFLGLTLISARRAMEQWVAFGFMALPFLWISARGQTAPPREGPRRWLWAAGVTVLAVYLGWGSWRHSLNVRLVAFPGDSLREAAEFLEARSEPGDVVFHARWDNFGPLLAHNRTNRYLGGMDPIFLFAHDPRSYWEFFYLSVDATREWTCDAYPCAAGVAVDTHEALTDHFGARWILVEPRRNPLLSLYLLDDERYALALETQREAVFEILPSDATAGGPP
;
A
#
# COMPACT_ATOMS: atom_id res chain seq x y z
N MET A 1 31.21 23.95 -3.06
CA MET A 1 30.64 23.60 -4.40
C MET A 1 30.62 22.09 -4.53
N ILE A 2 29.43 21.48 -4.61
CA ILE A 2 29.28 20.04 -4.85
C ILE A 2 29.72 19.77 -6.29
N PRO A 3 30.64 18.82 -6.57
CA PRO A 3 31.07 18.54 -7.92
C PRO A 3 29.85 18.19 -8.80
N ARG A 4 29.71 18.81 -9.99
CA ARG A 4 28.57 18.62 -10.90
C ARG A 4 28.23 17.14 -11.18
N ALA A 5 29.22 16.25 -11.18
CA ALA A 5 29.03 14.80 -11.34
C ALA A 5 28.28 14.11 -10.15
N SER A 6 28.19 14.77 -8.97
CA SER A 6 27.51 14.19 -7.80
C SER A 6 26.02 14.54 -7.72
N ALA A 7 25.55 15.54 -8.49
CA ALA A 7 24.13 15.94 -8.51
C ALA A 7 23.30 15.08 -9.49
N LEU A 8 23.88 14.61 -10.60
CA LEU A 8 23.18 13.84 -11.64
C LEU A 8 22.38 12.62 -11.10
N PRO A 9 22.91 11.81 -10.19
CA PRO A 9 22.17 10.68 -9.63
C PRO A 9 20.90 11.09 -8.86
N PHE A 10 20.95 12.18 -8.12
CA PHE A 10 19.78 12.71 -7.40
C PHE A 10 18.75 13.27 -8.39
N VAL A 11 19.22 14.02 -9.40
CA VAL A 11 18.34 14.60 -10.43
C VAL A 11 17.59 13.51 -11.19
N ALA A 12 18.22 12.37 -11.51
CA ALA A 12 17.56 11.25 -12.17
C ALA A 12 16.39 10.68 -11.35
N VAL A 13 16.60 10.48 -10.05
CA VAL A 13 15.54 10.00 -9.15
C VAL A 13 14.43 11.04 -9.03
N LEU A 14 14.79 12.30 -8.75
CA LEU A 14 13.83 13.40 -8.61
C LEU A 14 12.99 13.57 -9.87
N PHE A 15 13.60 13.49 -11.05
CA PHE A 15 12.88 13.60 -12.33
C PHE A 15 11.81 12.50 -12.48
N VAL A 16 12.14 11.24 -12.17
CA VAL A 16 11.17 10.13 -12.24
C VAL A 16 10.03 10.33 -11.26
N VAL A 17 10.32 10.77 -10.03
CA VAL A 17 9.30 11.03 -9.01
C VAL A 17 8.36 12.16 -9.44
N VAL A 18 8.91 13.28 -9.86
CA VAL A 18 8.11 14.45 -10.32
C VAL A 18 7.28 14.08 -11.55
N ALA A 19 7.88 13.42 -12.54
CA ALA A 19 7.15 12.97 -13.73
C ALA A 19 6.00 12.02 -13.38
N GLY A 20 6.22 11.09 -12.44
CA GLY A 20 5.19 10.16 -11.95
C GLY A 20 4.01 10.89 -11.31
N HIS A 21 4.27 11.80 -10.37
CA HIS A 21 3.20 12.55 -9.71
C HIS A 21 2.50 13.55 -10.66
N LEU A 22 3.23 14.18 -11.58
CA LEU A 22 2.64 15.04 -12.61
C LEU A 22 1.76 14.26 -13.59
N SER A 23 2.08 12.99 -13.86
CA SER A 23 1.24 12.15 -14.72
C SER A 23 -0.14 11.85 -14.12
N LEU A 24 -0.27 11.91 -12.80
CA LEU A 24 -1.53 11.74 -12.08
C LEU A 24 -2.34 13.04 -11.97
N PHE A 25 -1.68 14.21 -12.03
CA PHE A 25 -2.33 15.50 -11.78
C PHE A 25 -3.54 15.75 -12.71
N PRO A 26 -4.69 16.24 -12.19
CA PRO A 26 -5.02 16.63 -10.82
C PRO A 26 -5.46 15.47 -9.90
N ARG A 27 -5.33 14.23 -10.34
CA ARG A 27 -5.78 13.03 -9.63
C ARG A 27 -4.77 12.57 -8.58
N VAL A 28 -5.20 11.63 -7.75
CA VAL A 28 -4.41 10.92 -6.73
C VAL A 28 -4.45 9.41 -7.00
N ALA A 29 -3.45 8.70 -6.50
CA ALA A 29 -3.25 7.30 -6.84
C ALA A 29 -4.31 6.37 -6.21
N ASP A 30 -4.82 6.67 -5.03
CA ASP A 30 -5.80 5.83 -4.34
C ASP A 30 -6.61 6.59 -3.27
N LEU A 31 -7.73 5.97 -2.82
CA LEU A 31 -8.62 6.53 -1.81
C LEU A 31 -8.13 6.34 -0.37
N ASP A 32 -7.30 5.32 -0.08
CA ASP A 32 -6.80 5.11 1.28
C ASP A 32 -5.90 6.25 1.74
N GLY A 33 -5.26 6.95 0.80
CA GLY A 33 -4.50 8.16 1.09
C GLY A 33 -5.34 9.24 1.80
N PHE A 34 -6.62 9.38 1.41
CA PHE A 34 -7.55 10.29 2.09
C PHE A 34 -7.76 9.91 3.54
N TYR A 35 -7.97 8.61 3.82
CA TYR A 35 -8.07 8.13 5.20
C TYR A 35 -6.83 8.48 6.01
N HIS A 36 -5.63 8.21 5.48
CA HIS A 36 -4.39 8.47 6.20
C HIS A 36 -4.16 9.97 6.47
N VAL A 37 -4.47 10.83 5.49
CA VAL A 37 -4.38 12.29 5.68
C VAL A 37 -5.48 12.79 6.62
N GLY A 38 -6.72 12.29 6.47
CA GLY A 38 -7.85 12.65 7.33
C GLY A 38 -7.60 12.26 8.80
N HIS A 39 -7.04 11.07 9.05
CA HIS A 39 -6.69 10.62 10.39
C HIS A 39 -5.54 11.47 10.99
N ALA A 40 -4.52 11.79 10.18
CA ALA A 40 -3.47 12.70 10.63
C ALA A 40 -4.01 14.11 10.94
N ALA A 41 -5.00 14.61 10.19
CA ALA A 41 -5.67 15.88 10.50
C ALA A 41 -6.46 15.79 11.81
N ALA A 42 -7.14 14.67 12.09
CA ALA A 42 -7.81 14.45 13.36
C ALA A 42 -6.84 14.50 14.56
N TYR A 43 -5.61 14.00 14.40
CA TYR A 43 -4.57 14.13 15.43
C TYR A 43 -4.12 15.57 15.66
N LEU A 44 -4.16 16.44 14.65
CA LEU A 44 -3.85 17.87 14.81
C LEU A 44 -4.96 18.63 15.53
N GLU A 45 -6.21 18.20 15.38
CA GLU A 45 -7.38 18.81 16.04
C GLU A 45 -7.52 18.34 17.51
N GLY A 46 -7.02 17.14 17.82
CA GLY A 46 -7.09 16.52 19.14
C GLY A 46 -5.71 16.22 19.73
N SER A 47 -5.43 14.93 19.92
CA SER A 47 -4.17 14.44 20.45
C SER A 47 -3.64 13.27 19.62
N VAL A 48 -2.35 13.26 19.35
CA VAL A 48 -1.68 12.12 18.70
C VAL A 48 -1.69 10.84 19.53
N LEU A 49 -2.00 10.93 20.83
CA LEU A 49 -2.12 9.78 21.73
C LEU A 49 -3.56 9.26 21.81
N ASP A 50 -4.54 10.00 21.33
CA ASP A 50 -5.92 9.54 21.22
C ASP A 50 -6.08 8.84 19.86
N THR A 51 -6.07 7.52 19.88
CA THR A 51 -6.21 6.67 18.69
C THR A 51 -7.66 6.25 18.43
N SER A 52 -8.62 6.80 19.15
CA SER A 52 -10.03 6.59 18.90
C SER A 52 -10.42 7.08 17.49
N LEU A 53 -11.36 6.39 16.87
CA LEU A 53 -11.90 6.77 15.56
C LEU A 53 -13.44 6.85 15.67
N PRO A 54 -13.98 7.86 16.38
CA PRO A 54 -15.40 7.95 16.68
C PRO A 54 -16.29 8.12 15.45
N TRP A 55 -15.70 8.47 14.32
CA TRP A 55 -16.38 8.60 13.03
C TRP A 55 -16.65 7.26 12.35
N ALA A 56 -15.94 6.18 12.72
CA ALA A 56 -16.17 4.83 12.21
C ALA A 56 -17.21 4.12 13.09
N THR A 57 -18.46 4.09 12.67
CA THR A 57 -19.51 3.34 13.36
C THR A 57 -19.64 1.93 12.77
N ARG A 58 -20.07 0.98 13.58
CA ARG A 58 -20.20 -0.43 13.19
C ARG A 58 -18.89 -1.01 12.65
N SER A 59 -17.78 -0.74 13.33
CA SER A 59 -16.45 -1.13 12.88
C SER A 59 -15.57 -1.54 14.05
N ALA A 60 -14.88 -2.67 13.90
CA ALA A 60 -13.90 -3.10 14.89
C ALA A 60 -12.81 -2.04 15.15
N ILE A 61 -12.47 -1.19 14.15
CA ILE A 61 -11.54 -0.06 14.36
C ILE A 61 -12.12 0.93 15.35
N GLY A 62 -13.39 1.30 15.20
CA GLY A 62 -14.09 2.18 16.14
C GLY A 62 -14.23 1.57 17.53
N ASP A 63 -14.58 0.27 17.61
CA ASP A 63 -14.81 -0.43 18.88
C ASP A 63 -13.55 -0.54 19.74
N TYR A 64 -12.42 -0.86 19.13
CA TYR A 64 -11.14 -1.02 19.85
C TYR A 64 -10.38 0.29 20.07
N GLY A 65 -10.76 1.36 19.38
CA GLY A 65 -10.15 2.67 19.53
C GLY A 65 -8.63 2.66 19.30
N ALA A 66 -8.15 1.88 18.33
CA ALA A 66 -6.74 1.67 18.12
C ALA A 66 -6.37 1.86 16.64
N ASP A 67 -5.18 2.42 16.39
CA ASP A 67 -4.70 2.75 15.06
C ASP A 67 -3.56 1.82 14.62
N LEU A 68 -3.83 0.97 13.61
CA LEU A 68 -2.85 0.04 13.02
C LEU A 68 -1.70 0.76 12.29
N TRP A 69 -1.89 2.00 11.87
CA TRP A 69 -0.95 2.80 11.10
C TRP A 69 -0.48 4.04 11.83
N TRP A 70 -0.60 4.07 13.16
CA TRP A 70 -0.33 5.24 14.01
C TRP A 70 0.98 5.95 13.66
N GLY A 71 2.09 5.24 13.58
CA GLY A 71 3.38 5.83 13.23
C GLY A 71 3.39 6.46 11.84
N PHE A 72 2.62 5.92 10.89
CA PHE A 72 2.47 6.52 9.57
C PHE A 72 1.64 7.81 9.61
N HIS A 73 0.54 7.83 10.37
CA HIS A 73 -0.25 9.04 10.55
C HIS A 73 0.55 10.15 11.23
N VAL A 74 1.41 9.82 12.20
CA VAL A 74 2.35 10.78 12.81
C VAL A 74 3.33 11.33 11.77
N LEU A 75 3.84 10.53 10.84
CA LEU A 75 4.69 11.01 9.75
C LEU A 75 3.94 11.93 8.76
N LEU A 76 2.63 11.83 8.68
CA LEU A 76 1.80 12.65 7.80
C LEU A 76 1.38 13.99 8.42
N LEU A 77 1.55 14.23 9.72
CA LEU A 77 1.17 15.47 10.39
C LEU A 77 1.63 16.75 9.67
N PRO A 78 2.90 16.87 9.20
CA PRO A 78 3.34 18.08 8.50
C PRO A 78 2.58 18.36 7.19
N PHE A 79 2.07 17.32 6.55
CA PHE A 79 1.28 17.43 5.31
C PHE A 79 -0.19 17.72 5.62
N ALA A 80 -0.77 17.07 6.62
CA ALA A 80 -2.11 17.36 7.08
C ALA A 80 -2.26 18.83 7.56
N ALA A 81 -1.22 19.38 8.18
CA ALA A 81 -1.18 20.78 8.61
C ALA A 81 -1.28 21.81 7.47
N ILE A 82 -1.17 21.40 6.20
CA ILE A 82 -1.38 22.28 5.04
C ILE A 82 -2.86 22.72 4.94
N GLY A 83 -3.79 21.92 5.48
CA GLY A 83 -5.23 22.20 5.49
C GLY A 83 -5.95 21.87 4.18
N ASP A 84 -5.28 21.71 3.04
CA ASP A 84 -5.86 21.25 1.79
C ASP A 84 -5.50 19.78 1.57
N VAL A 85 -6.53 18.93 1.57
CA VAL A 85 -6.39 17.46 1.46
C VAL A 85 -5.71 17.05 0.15
N ALA A 86 -6.04 17.68 -0.97
CA ALA A 86 -5.47 17.34 -2.28
C ALA A 86 -3.97 17.67 -2.34
N TRP A 87 -3.55 18.80 -1.76
CA TRP A 87 -2.14 19.15 -1.66
C TRP A 87 -1.40 18.28 -0.64
N ALA A 88 -2.02 17.98 0.50
CA ALA A 88 -1.46 17.06 1.49
C ALA A 88 -1.15 15.68 0.87
N LEU A 89 -2.08 15.12 0.11
CA LEU A 89 -1.92 13.85 -0.62
C LEU A 89 -0.77 13.91 -1.65
N ARG A 90 -0.69 14.98 -2.43
CA ARG A 90 0.34 15.11 -3.48
C ARG A 90 1.74 15.27 -2.91
N LEU A 91 1.89 16.14 -1.91
CA LEU A 91 3.20 16.42 -1.32
C LEU A 91 3.70 15.25 -0.47
N SER A 92 2.83 14.60 0.30
CA SER A 92 3.19 13.40 1.04
C SER A 92 3.56 12.25 0.08
N GLY A 93 2.75 11.98 -0.95
CA GLY A 93 3.06 10.96 -1.95
C GLY A 93 4.38 11.20 -2.65
N ALA A 94 4.66 12.43 -3.10
CA ALA A 94 5.93 12.80 -3.71
C ALA A 94 7.11 12.61 -2.76
N THR A 95 6.95 13.00 -1.48
CA THR A 95 7.98 12.85 -0.45
C THR A 95 8.28 11.39 -0.15
N LEU A 96 7.23 10.55 -0.02
CA LEU A 96 7.37 9.12 0.23
C LEU A 96 8.09 8.41 -0.93
N THR A 97 7.66 8.68 -2.17
CA THR A 97 8.29 8.10 -3.38
C THR A 97 9.74 8.55 -3.51
N LEU A 98 10.02 9.83 -3.26
CA LEU A 98 11.39 10.37 -3.25
C LEU A 98 12.24 9.68 -2.18
N GLY A 99 11.72 9.52 -0.97
CA GLY A 99 12.36 8.83 0.14
C GLY A 99 12.75 7.39 -0.21
N LEU A 100 11.86 6.65 -0.87
CA LEU A 100 12.13 5.30 -1.38
C LEU A 100 13.25 5.32 -2.41
N GLY A 101 13.16 6.18 -3.43
CA GLY A 101 14.18 6.31 -4.47
C GLY A 101 15.55 6.70 -3.93
N LEU A 102 15.60 7.63 -2.96
CA LEU A 102 16.84 8.02 -2.28
C LEU A 102 17.42 6.90 -1.42
N THR A 103 16.57 6.10 -0.75
CA THR A 103 17.03 4.93 0.01
C THR A 103 17.72 3.94 -0.91
N VAL A 104 17.12 3.61 -2.05
CA VAL A 104 17.75 2.73 -3.06
C VAL A 104 19.07 3.33 -3.55
N LEU A 105 19.09 4.61 -3.90
CA LEU A 105 20.30 5.34 -4.31
C LEU A 105 21.41 5.24 -3.27
N CYS A 106 21.10 5.46 -1.99
CA CYS A 106 22.05 5.38 -0.89
C CYS A 106 22.60 3.97 -0.71
N VAL A 107 21.73 2.96 -0.77
CA VAL A 107 22.16 1.54 -0.67
C VAL A 107 23.09 1.18 -1.82
N LEU A 108 22.74 1.53 -3.06
CA LEU A 108 23.58 1.24 -4.23
C LEU A 108 24.94 1.94 -4.15
N ARG A 109 24.98 3.21 -3.69
CA ARG A 109 26.23 3.96 -3.44
C ARG A 109 27.08 3.31 -2.36
N ARG A 110 26.48 2.94 -1.22
CA ARG A 110 27.17 2.30 -0.11
C ARG A 110 27.86 1.01 -0.53
N HIS A 111 27.28 0.27 -1.46
CA HIS A 111 27.82 -0.99 -1.98
C HIS A 111 28.66 -0.82 -3.25
N GLY A 112 28.95 0.43 -3.66
CA GLY A 112 29.88 0.75 -4.76
C GLY A 112 29.35 0.33 -6.13
N VAL A 113 28.05 0.45 -6.37
CA VAL A 113 27.45 0.24 -7.69
C VAL A 113 27.77 1.43 -8.60
N GLY A 114 28.24 1.15 -9.82
CA GLY A 114 28.42 2.17 -10.86
C GLY A 114 27.05 2.71 -11.34
N LEU A 115 26.97 4.03 -11.64
CA LEU A 115 25.77 4.70 -12.10
C LEU A 115 24.55 4.49 -11.16
N PRO A 116 24.71 4.67 -9.83
CA PRO A 116 23.70 4.31 -8.85
C PRO A 116 22.38 5.09 -9.05
N GLY A 117 22.42 6.31 -9.59
CA GLY A 117 21.21 7.09 -9.88
C GLY A 117 20.39 6.53 -11.02
N VAL A 118 21.04 6.00 -12.06
CA VAL A 118 20.35 5.33 -13.17
C VAL A 118 19.65 4.06 -12.65
N TRP A 119 20.35 3.27 -11.84
CA TRP A 119 19.75 2.06 -11.24
C TRP A 119 18.61 2.40 -10.29
N ALA A 120 18.71 3.45 -9.48
CA ALA A 120 17.65 3.88 -8.60
C ALA A 120 16.41 4.40 -9.37
N ALA A 121 16.62 5.14 -10.47
CA ALA A 121 15.55 5.57 -11.35
C ALA A 121 14.87 4.37 -12.06
N LEU A 122 15.67 3.42 -12.56
CA LEU A 122 15.15 2.17 -13.15
C LEU A 122 14.40 1.32 -12.13
N PHE A 123 14.83 1.29 -10.88
CA PHE A 123 14.10 0.62 -9.79
C PHE A 123 12.67 1.11 -9.68
N LEU A 124 12.46 2.42 -9.67
CA LEU A 124 11.13 3.00 -9.56
C LEU A 124 10.21 2.61 -10.71
N VAL A 125 10.74 2.55 -11.94
CA VAL A 125 9.93 2.31 -13.16
C VAL A 125 10.04 0.87 -13.70
N ALA A 126 10.70 -0.04 -12.98
CA ALA A 126 10.96 -1.41 -13.44
C ALA A 126 9.69 -2.18 -13.84
N VAL A 127 8.61 -1.97 -13.09
CA VAL A 127 7.29 -2.55 -13.34
C VAL A 127 6.24 -1.45 -13.17
N PRO A 128 5.49 -1.08 -14.22
CA PRO A 128 4.56 0.05 -14.17
C PRO A 128 3.51 -0.04 -13.06
N ASN A 129 2.90 -1.20 -12.84
CA ASN A 129 1.93 -1.39 -11.76
C ASN A 129 2.55 -1.19 -10.37
N VAL A 130 3.81 -1.59 -10.19
CA VAL A 130 4.54 -1.39 -8.93
C VAL A 130 4.93 0.08 -8.76
N PHE A 131 5.31 0.77 -9.84
CA PHE A 131 5.56 2.20 -9.79
C PHE A 131 4.32 2.97 -9.35
N PHE A 132 3.15 2.64 -9.89
CA PHE A 132 1.89 3.24 -9.45
C PHE A 132 1.68 3.08 -7.94
N ARG A 133 1.99 1.92 -7.38
CA ARG A 133 1.88 1.68 -5.93
C ARG A 133 2.89 2.52 -5.12
N TYR A 134 4.05 2.82 -5.67
CA TYR A 134 5.01 3.72 -5.02
C TYR A 134 4.54 5.19 -4.99
N LEU A 135 3.58 5.58 -5.85
CA LEU A 135 2.96 6.91 -5.85
C LEU A 135 1.84 7.06 -4.82
N MET A 136 1.38 5.96 -4.19
CA MET A 136 0.32 5.97 -3.19
C MET A 136 0.78 6.56 -1.87
N VAL A 137 -0.13 7.22 -1.15
CA VAL A 137 0.09 7.69 0.22
C VAL A 137 -0.28 6.56 1.18
N ARG A 138 0.61 5.57 1.28
CA ARG A 138 0.39 4.37 2.11
C ARG A 138 1.64 3.99 2.91
N PRO A 139 1.51 3.38 4.10
CA PRO A 139 2.63 3.03 4.96
C PRO A 139 3.61 2.01 4.34
N HIS A 140 3.15 1.22 3.34
CA HIS A 140 4.02 0.22 2.68
C HIS A 140 5.22 0.85 1.98
N VAL A 141 5.14 2.10 1.50
CA VAL A 141 6.27 2.78 0.83
C VAL A 141 7.42 3.03 1.82
N VAL A 142 7.09 3.45 3.06
CA VAL A 142 8.07 3.64 4.15
C VAL A 142 8.64 2.29 4.59
N SER A 143 7.78 1.29 4.78
CA SER A 143 8.18 -0.06 5.18
C SER A 143 9.11 -0.70 4.16
N LEU A 144 8.84 -0.52 2.86
CA LEU A 144 9.69 -1.03 1.78
C LEU A 144 11.07 -0.34 1.77
N ALA A 145 11.10 0.99 1.93
CA ALA A 145 12.36 1.72 2.05
C ALA A 145 13.18 1.23 3.25
N ALA A 146 12.56 1.05 4.41
CA ALA A 146 13.19 0.51 5.60
C ALA A 146 13.68 -0.93 5.40
N ALA A 147 12.92 -1.78 4.71
CA ALA A 147 13.29 -3.17 4.40
C ALA A 147 14.51 -3.26 3.44
N ILE A 148 14.58 -2.38 2.43
CA ILE A 148 15.75 -2.26 1.54
C ILE A 148 16.98 -1.77 2.32
N ALA A 149 16.83 -0.77 3.20
CA ALA A 149 17.89 -0.31 4.07
C ALA A 149 18.36 -1.41 5.04
N LEU A 150 17.41 -2.19 5.60
CA LEU A 150 17.68 -3.33 6.48
C LEU A 150 18.57 -4.38 5.79
N LEU A 151 18.27 -4.75 4.54
CA LEU A 151 19.11 -5.65 3.76
C LEU A 151 20.57 -5.15 3.67
N SER A 152 20.77 -3.85 3.43
CA SER A 152 22.09 -3.23 3.38
C SER A 152 22.80 -3.22 4.74
N VAL A 153 22.05 -2.97 5.83
CA VAL A 153 22.57 -2.95 7.20
C VAL A 153 22.97 -4.35 7.66
N LEU A 154 22.20 -5.38 7.33
CA LEU A 154 22.54 -6.77 7.67
C LEU A 154 23.93 -7.17 7.13
N VAL A 155 24.28 -6.74 5.92
CA VAL A 155 25.58 -7.11 5.30
C VAL A 155 26.74 -6.15 5.62
N ARG A 156 26.48 -4.93 6.12
CA ARG A 156 27.52 -3.91 6.41
C ARG A 156 27.18 -2.99 7.58
N GLY A 157 26.41 -3.43 8.55
CA GLY A 157 25.97 -2.59 9.65
C GLY A 157 26.14 -3.23 11.02
N ARG A 158 25.41 -2.68 11.97
CA ARG A 158 25.41 -3.08 13.39
C ARG A 158 24.03 -3.60 13.78
N TRP A 159 23.96 -4.46 14.77
CA TRP A 159 22.73 -5.09 15.26
C TRP A 159 21.66 -4.07 15.68
N TRP A 160 22.04 -2.95 16.33
CA TRP A 160 21.07 -1.92 16.74
C TRP A 160 20.42 -1.20 15.54
N GLN A 161 21.11 -1.10 14.40
CA GLN A 161 20.52 -0.56 13.17
C GLN A 161 19.48 -1.52 12.59
N VAL A 162 19.69 -2.84 12.74
CA VAL A 162 18.68 -3.86 12.40
C VAL A 162 17.45 -3.69 13.28
N ALA A 163 17.65 -3.53 14.61
CA ALA A 163 16.56 -3.29 15.55
C ALA A 163 15.80 -2.00 15.19
N LEU A 164 16.50 -0.90 14.93
CA LEU A 164 15.88 0.39 14.59
C LEU A 164 15.03 0.31 13.30
N LEU A 165 15.53 -0.31 12.23
CA LEU A 165 14.79 -0.44 10.99
C LEU A 165 13.60 -1.39 11.11
N SER A 166 13.74 -2.48 11.87
CA SER A 166 12.61 -3.37 12.18
C SER A 166 11.56 -2.69 13.06
N ALA A 167 12.00 -1.84 14.00
CA ALA A 167 11.11 -1.01 14.79
C ALA A 167 10.35 0.00 13.91
N LEU A 168 11.02 0.65 12.98
CA LEU A 168 10.38 1.57 12.03
C LEU A 168 9.31 0.87 11.19
N ILE A 169 9.59 -0.32 10.66
CA ILE A 169 8.62 -1.11 9.89
C ILE A 169 7.37 -1.40 10.74
N SER A 170 7.56 -1.94 11.93
CA SER A 170 6.45 -2.27 12.84
C SER A 170 5.71 -1.03 13.33
N TRP A 171 6.40 0.09 13.55
CA TRP A 171 5.83 1.35 14.02
C TRP A 171 4.93 2.02 12.99
N VAL A 172 5.33 2.03 11.70
CA VAL A 172 4.54 2.67 10.63
C VAL A 172 3.50 1.74 10.03
N HIS A 173 3.74 0.43 10.02
CA HIS A 173 2.92 -0.54 9.29
C HIS A 173 2.86 -1.88 10.03
N LEU A 174 2.01 -1.95 11.04
CA LEU A 174 1.99 -3.11 11.95
C LEU A 174 1.72 -4.43 11.22
N SER A 175 0.85 -4.46 10.21
CA SER A 175 0.57 -5.70 9.46
C SER A 175 1.77 -6.26 8.67
N LEU A 176 2.85 -5.47 8.51
CA LEU A 176 4.12 -5.92 7.92
C LEU A 176 5.22 -6.17 8.97
N PHE A 177 4.88 -6.30 10.26
CA PHE A 177 5.83 -6.51 11.37
C PHE A 177 6.82 -7.66 11.13
N TRP A 178 6.39 -8.70 10.45
CA TRP A 178 7.15 -9.92 10.17
C TRP A 178 8.24 -9.76 9.09
N ILE A 179 8.22 -8.68 8.28
CA ILE A 179 9.17 -8.45 7.18
C ILE A 179 10.60 -8.29 7.72
N GLY A 180 10.79 -7.51 8.78
CA GLY A 180 12.11 -7.33 9.40
C GLY A 180 12.74 -8.65 9.86
N PRO A 181 12.08 -9.42 10.75
CA PRO A 181 12.51 -10.76 11.13
C PRO A 181 12.69 -11.73 9.96
N GLY A 182 11.79 -11.69 8.96
CA GLY A 182 11.86 -12.53 7.77
C GLY A 182 13.13 -12.28 6.92
N ILE A 183 13.48 -11.01 6.68
CA ILE A 183 14.72 -10.65 5.98
C ILE A 183 15.95 -11.05 6.79
N ALA A 184 15.93 -10.83 8.12
CA ALA A 184 17.03 -11.24 9.00
C ALA A 184 17.23 -12.77 9.03
N LEU A 185 16.12 -13.53 8.99
CA LEU A 185 16.15 -14.99 8.86
C LEU A 185 16.73 -15.41 7.50
N ALA A 186 16.24 -14.83 6.40
CA ALA A 186 16.78 -15.09 5.06
C ALA A 186 18.28 -14.79 4.99
N TYR A 187 18.72 -13.66 5.55
CA TYR A 187 20.13 -13.32 5.67
C TYR A 187 20.92 -14.38 6.46
N SER A 188 20.39 -14.85 7.59
CA SER A 188 21.06 -15.85 8.41
C SER A 188 21.17 -17.19 7.69
N LEU A 189 20.10 -17.62 7.01
CA LEU A 189 20.10 -18.86 6.21
C LEU A 189 21.11 -18.81 5.06
N THR A 190 21.22 -17.67 4.37
CA THR A 190 22.14 -17.52 3.25
C THR A 190 23.61 -17.50 3.69
N ARG A 191 23.90 -17.09 4.92
CA ARG A 191 25.27 -17.07 5.45
C ARG A 191 25.76 -18.44 5.91
N LEU A 192 24.88 -19.32 6.35
CA LEU A 192 25.28 -20.66 6.81
C LEU A 192 25.99 -21.49 5.71
N PRO A 193 25.45 -21.69 4.51
CA PRO A 193 26.09 -22.42 3.43
C PRO A 193 27.13 -21.58 2.67
N LEU A 194 26.97 -20.26 2.58
CA LEU A 194 27.85 -19.41 1.77
C LEU A 194 29.20 -19.10 2.43
N THR A 195 29.31 -19.22 3.75
CA THR A 195 30.61 -19.06 4.44
C THR A 195 31.65 -20.06 3.99
N ALA A 196 31.20 -21.24 3.56
CA ALA A 196 32.13 -22.26 2.97
C ALA A 196 32.55 -21.91 1.53
N ALA A 197 31.66 -21.26 0.75
CA ALA A 197 31.90 -20.93 -0.66
C ALA A 197 32.68 -19.62 -0.87
N PHE A 198 32.69 -18.70 0.12
CA PHE A 198 33.37 -17.40 0.03
C PHE A 198 34.80 -17.38 0.61
N GLY A 199 35.28 -18.50 1.13
CA GLY A 199 36.59 -18.57 1.80
C GLY A 199 36.59 -17.87 3.17
N ARG A 200 37.29 -18.47 4.13
CA ARG A 200 37.34 -18.00 5.54
C ARG A 200 38.16 -16.71 5.76
N ASP A 201 38.85 -16.22 4.73
CA ASP A 201 39.88 -15.18 4.89
C ASP A 201 39.41 -13.74 4.68
N GLN A 202 38.13 -13.50 4.38
CA GLN A 202 37.61 -12.13 4.26
C GLN A 202 36.99 -11.65 5.58
N PRO A 203 37.31 -10.42 6.04
CA PRO A 203 36.76 -9.88 7.28
C PRO A 203 35.20 -9.81 7.20
N ASP A 204 34.55 -10.37 8.22
CA ASP A 204 33.11 -10.37 8.35
C ASP A 204 32.62 -8.96 8.73
N THR A 205 32.16 -8.20 7.73
CA THR A 205 31.68 -6.81 7.91
C THR A 205 30.20 -6.72 8.26
N GLY A 206 29.47 -7.84 8.25
CA GLY A 206 28.03 -7.90 8.48
C GLY A 206 27.64 -8.09 9.95
N VAL A 207 26.36 -8.03 10.20
CA VAL A 207 25.80 -8.35 11.52
C VAL A 207 25.99 -9.83 11.82
N PRO A 208 26.49 -10.22 13.00
CA PRO A 208 26.64 -11.63 13.36
C PRO A 208 25.31 -12.38 13.26
N ILE A 209 25.31 -13.60 12.69
CA ILE A 209 24.10 -14.40 12.48
C ILE A 209 23.28 -14.54 13.77
N ARG A 210 23.96 -14.80 14.91
CA ARG A 210 23.34 -14.93 16.23
C ARG A 210 22.63 -13.66 16.72
N ALA A 211 22.97 -12.49 16.18
CA ALA A 211 22.39 -11.21 16.56
C ALA A 211 21.34 -10.69 15.57
N ALA A 212 21.34 -11.15 14.30
CA ALA A 212 20.50 -10.62 13.25
C ALA A 212 18.99 -10.79 13.53
N VAL A 213 18.55 -12.03 13.77
CA VAL A 213 17.16 -12.35 14.06
C VAL A 213 16.72 -11.79 15.43
N PRO A 214 17.47 -11.98 16.53
CA PRO A 214 17.11 -11.37 17.82
C PRO A 214 16.99 -9.84 17.76
N ALA A 215 17.88 -9.15 17.05
CA ALA A 215 17.81 -7.70 16.89
C ALA A 215 16.56 -7.27 16.11
N ALA A 216 16.21 -8.01 15.04
CA ALA A 216 15.00 -7.74 14.28
C ALA A 216 13.73 -7.96 15.12
N LEU A 217 13.65 -9.04 15.88
CA LEU A 217 12.53 -9.33 16.78
C LEU A 217 12.42 -8.26 17.89
N LEU A 218 13.54 -7.90 18.53
CA LEU A 218 13.57 -6.82 19.52
C LEU A 218 13.05 -5.52 18.92
N GLY A 219 13.56 -5.13 17.75
CA GLY A 219 13.10 -3.93 17.07
C GLY A 219 11.61 -3.96 16.75
N THR A 220 11.12 -5.08 16.22
CA THR A 220 9.68 -5.26 15.94
C THR A 220 8.83 -5.09 17.20
N ALA A 221 9.24 -5.70 18.31
CA ALA A 221 8.53 -5.56 19.58
C ALA A 221 8.56 -4.10 20.10
N LEU A 222 9.70 -3.42 20.02
CA LEU A 222 9.82 -2.01 20.41
C LEU A 222 8.95 -1.10 19.56
N GLY A 223 8.92 -1.30 18.23
CA GLY A 223 8.08 -0.51 17.33
C GLY A 223 6.59 -0.74 17.56
N TRP A 224 6.20 -1.95 17.96
CA TRP A 224 4.84 -2.26 18.36
C TRP A 224 4.47 -1.61 19.69
N LEU A 225 5.31 -1.76 20.72
CA LEU A 225 5.05 -1.23 22.07
C LEU A 225 5.15 0.30 22.15
N ALA A 226 5.83 0.94 21.20
CA ALA A 226 5.99 2.41 21.17
C ALA A 226 4.75 3.17 20.67
N ARG A 227 3.63 2.50 20.40
CA ARG A 227 2.37 3.10 19.98
C ARG A 227 1.38 3.16 21.14
N PRO A 228 0.37 4.04 21.09
CA PRO A 228 -0.78 3.95 21.98
C PRO A 228 -1.54 2.64 21.76
N GLU A 229 -2.20 2.15 22.77
CA GLU A 229 -3.06 0.96 22.73
C GLU A 229 -2.45 -0.27 22.03
N PRO A 230 -1.23 -0.73 22.40
CA PRO A 230 -0.55 -1.78 21.66
C PRO A 230 -1.31 -3.12 21.70
N PHE A 231 -2.05 -3.43 22.76
CA PHE A 231 -2.83 -4.67 22.86
C PHE A 231 -4.11 -4.62 22.01
N ALA A 232 -4.80 -3.49 21.98
CA ALA A 232 -5.95 -3.30 21.10
C ALA A 232 -5.52 -3.37 19.62
N THR A 233 -4.36 -2.82 19.27
CA THR A 233 -3.81 -2.99 17.91
C THR A 233 -3.47 -4.43 17.57
N ALA A 234 -3.10 -5.28 18.54
CA ALA A 234 -2.89 -6.71 18.31
C ALA A 234 -4.20 -7.44 17.96
N THR A 235 -5.31 -7.04 18.57
CA THR A 235 -6.64 -7.57 18.23
C THR A 235 -7.05 -7.18 16.82
N LEU A 236 -6.90 -5.90 16.45
CA LEU A 236 -7.16 -5.44 15.08
C LEU A 236 -6.24 -6.11 14.06
N LEU A 237 -4.98 -6.36 14.43
CA LEU A 237 -4.05 -7.10 13.59
C LEU A 237 -4.52 -8.54 13.34
N ASN A 238 -5.09 -9.20 14.36
CA ASN A 238 -5.71 -10.52 14.20
C ASN A 238 -6.88 -10.48 13.21
N VAL A 239 -7.74 -9.45 13.28
CA VAL A 239 -8.82 -9.24 12.30
C VAL A 239 -8.24 -9.10 10.89
N GLN A 240 -7.25 -8.22 10.70
CA GLN A 240 -6.70 -7.90 9.38
C GLN A 240 -5.86 -9.04 8.78
N LEU A 241 -5.14 -9.84 9.58
CA LEU A 241 -4.27 -10.89 9.06
C LEU A 241 -4.90 -12.29 9.16
N VAL A 242 -5.49 -12.65 10.30
CA VAL A 242 -5.97 -14.01 10.49
C VAL A 242 -7.40 -14.17 9.99
N GLN A 243 -8.33 -13.34 10.48
CA GLN A 243 -9.74 -13.47 10.08
C GLN A 243 -9.94 -13.20 8.59
N LEU A 244 -9.24 -12.20 8.03
CA LEU A 244 -9.30 -11.92 6.59
C LEU A 244 -8.87 -13.13 5.76
N PHE A 245 -7.76 -13.80 6.09
CA PHE A 245 -7.33 -15.00 5.38
C PHE A 245 -8.29 -16.18 5.58
N MET A 246 -8.84 -16.34 6.79
CA MET A 246 -9.83 -17.36 7.05
C MET A 246 -11.09 -17.13 6.21
N GLN A 247 -11.56 -15.89 6.11
CA GLN A 247 -12.74 -15.56 5.30
C GLN A 247 -12.48 -15.71 3.79
N GLN A 248 -11.26 -15.41 3.31
CA GLN A 248 -10.89 -15.69 1.91
C GLN A 248 -10.96 -17.19 1.55
N ALA A 249 -10.79 -18.07 2.53
CA ALA A 249 -10.88 -19.51 2.34
C ALA A 249 -12.34 -20.05 2.42
N THR A 250 -13.30 -19.22 2.79
CA THR A 250 -14.73 -19.57 2.82
C THR A 250 -15.38 -19.35 1.44
N GLU A 251 -16.52 -19.98 1.22
CA GLU A 251 -17.31 -19.77 0.00
C GLU A 251 -18.08 -18.42 0.02
N ALA A 252 -18.16 -17.77 1.17
CA ALA A 252 -18.84 -16.50 1.33
C ALA A 252 -18.04 -15.35 0.65
N PRO A 253 -18.63 -14.60 -0.28
CA PRO A 253 -17.90 -13.61 -1.08
C PRO A 253 -17.72 -12.29 -0.31
N ILE A 254 -16.95 -12.29 0.77
CA ILE A 254 -16.60 -11.00 1.40
C ILE A 254 -15.89 -10.13 0.36
N ASN A 255 -16.36 -8.89 0.23
CA ASN A 255 -15.80 -7.94 -0.73
C ASN A 255 -14.45 -7.44 -0.22
N PHE A 256 -13.38 -7.93 -0.81
CA PHE A 256 -12.02 -7.50 -0.51
C PHE A 256 -11.50 -6.55 -1.57
N ALA A 257 -10.61 -5.65 -1.16
CA ALA A 257 -9.80 -4.91 -2.12
C ALA A 257 -9.07 -5.91 -3.04
N SER A 258 -9.15 -5.69 -4.35
CA SER A 258 -8.58 -6.60 -5.35
C SER A 258 -7.09 -6.91 -5.14
N GLU A 259 -6.37 -6.03 -4.45
CA GLU A 259 -4.96 -6.20 -4.09
C GLU A 259 -4.70 -7.31 -3.06
N LEU A 260 -5.71 -7.72 -2.31
CA LEU A 260 -5.66 -8.78 -1.32
C LEU A 260 -5.91 -10.17 -1.93
N THR A 261 -6.26 -10.25 -3.22
CA THR A 261 -6.44 -11.51 -3.94
C THR A 261 -5.14 -11.95 -4.62
N PRO A 262 -4.92 -13.25 -4.84
CA PRO A 262 -3.78 -13.77 -5.59
C PRO A 262 -3.66 -13.15 -6.99
N LEU A 263 -2.43 -12.95 -7.47
CA LEU A 263 -2.18 -12.52 -8.84
C LEU A 263 -2.26 -13.72 -9.79
N SER A 264 -3.12 -13.65 -10.80
CA SER A 264 -3.20 -14.69 -11.82
C SER A 264 -1.93 -14.74 -12.68
N MET A 265 -1.57 -15.92 -13.18
CA MET A 265 -0.46 -16.07 -14.12
C MET A 265 -0.67 -15.25 -15.40
N GLY A 266 -1.92 -15.08 -15.84
CA GLY A 266 -2.26 -14.25 -16.99
C GLY A 266 -2.00 -12.76 -16.72
N ASP A 267 -2.31 -12.27 -15.52
CA ASP A 267 -2.04 -10.88 -15.14
C ASP A 267 -0.54 -10.65 -14.94
N LEU A 268 0.17 -11.60 -14.32
CA LEU A 268 1.63 -11.56 -14.21
C LEU A 268 2.28 -11.45 -15.61
N ALA A 269 1.85 -12.27 -16.55
CA ALA A 269 2.35 -12.25 -17.93
C ALA A 269 2.02 -10.93 -18.64
N ARG A 270 0.83 -10.37 -18.44
CA ARG A 270 0.42 -9.10 -19.08
C ARG A 270 1.14 -7.87 -18.52
N THR A 271 1.38 -7.84 -17.21
CA THR A 271 1.83 -6.62 -16.52
C THR A 271 3.32 -6.61 -16.21
N SER A 272 3.98 -7.78 -16.09
CA SER A 272 5.31 -7.90 -15.50
C SER A 272 6.22 -8.93 -16.18
N TRP A 273 5.84 -9.46 -17.34
CA TRP A 273 6.57 -10.54 -18.03
C TRP A 273 8.05 -10.21 -18.25
N LEU A 274 8.36 -8.97 -18.65
CA LEU A 274 9.75 -8.56 -18.92
C LEU A 274 10.59 -8.60 -17.62
N PHE A 275 10.05 -8.06 -16.53
CA PHE A 275 10.73 -8.11 -15.25
C PHE A 275 10.87 -9.55 -14.76
N ALA A 276 9.81 -10.37 -14.89
CA ALA A 276 9.84 -11.78 -14.52
C ALA A 276 10.91 -12.56 -15.31
N ALA A 277 11.04 -12.32 -16.61
CA ALA A 277 12.07 -12.94 -17.44
C ALA A 277 13.50 -12.52 -17.03
N ILE A 278 13.72 -11.21 -16.81
CA ILE A 278 15.02 -10.68 -16.34
C ILE A 278 15.35 -11.25 -14.95
N TRP A 279 14.37 -11.27 -14.05
CA TRP A 279 14.51 -11.80 -12.70
C TRP A 279 14.82 -13.32 -12.72
N LEU A 280 14.09 -14.10 -13.51
CA LEU A 280 14.35 -15.54 -13.66
C LEU A 280 15.77 -15.80 -14.19
N PHE A 281 16.18 -15.04 -15.23
CA PHE A 281 17.54 -15.09 -15.72
C PHE A 281 18.56 -14.75 -14.63
N ALA A 282 18.28 -13.72 -13.81
CA ALA A 282 19.15 -13.33 -12.71
C ALA A 282 19.27 -14.44 -11.64
N VAL A 283 18.16 -15.10 -11.30
CA VAL A 283 18.14 -16.25 -10.38
C VAL A 283 18.99 -17.39 -10.94
N MET A 284 18.77 -17.79 -12.19
CA MET A 284 19.53 -18.85 -12.85
C MET A 284 21.02 -18.51 -12.97
N PHE A 285 21.33 -17.26 -13.30
CA PHE A 285 22.72 -16.78 -13.36
C PHE A 285 23.38 -16.83 -11.97
N ALA A 286 22.69 -16.35 -10.93
CA ALA A 286 23.20 -16.39 -9.55
C ALA A 286 23.44 -17.83 -9.07
N LEU A 287 22.52 -18.75 -9.34
CA LEU A 287 22.67 -20.19 -9.05
C LEU A 287 23.89 -20.77 -9.76
N ARG A 288 24.03 -20.51 -11.08
CA ARG A 288 25.20 -20.95 -11.86
C ARG A 288 26.51 -20.41 -11.29
N GLU A 289 26.57 -19.14 -10.94
CA GLU A 289 27.77 -18.51 -10.37
C GLU A 289 28.05 -19.02 -8.94
N ALA A 290 27.03 -19.34 -8.15
CA ALA A 290 27.16 -19.98 -6.84
C ALA A 290 27.79 -21.40 -6.96
N VAL A 291 27.24 -22.25 -7.85
CA VAL A 291 27.75 -23.61 -8.10
C VAL A 291 29.20 -23.58 -8.58
N ARG A 292 29.59 -22.55 -9.33
CA ARG A 292 30.97 -22.38 -9.84
C ARG A 292 31.90 -21.68 -8.84
N GLY A 293 31.43 -21.35 -7.64
CA GLY A 293 32.22 -20.61 -6.64
C GLY A 293 32.59 -19.18 -7.07
N ARG A 294 31.97 -18.66 -8.13
CA ARG A 294 32.31 -17.35 -8.71
C ARG A 294 31.60 -16.17 -8.05
N LEU A 295 30.56 -16.39 -7.24
CA LEU A 295 29.95 -15.34 -6.43
C LEU A 295 30.94 -14.71 -5.45
N ALA A 296 31.97 -15.45 -5.05
CA ALA A 296 33.11 -14.95 -4.27
C ALA A 296 33.77 -13.71 -4.90
N ARG A 297 33.75 -13.57 -6.24
CA ARG A 297 34.29 -12.39 -6.96
C ARG A 297 33.62 -11.09 -6.62
N LEU A 298 32.34 -11.12 -6.15
CA LEU A 298 31.62 -9.95 -5.67
C LEU A 298 32.11 -9.48 -4.30
N GLY A 299 32.88 -10.31 -3.59
CA GLY A 299 33.18 -10.16 -2.17
C GLY A 299 31.98 -10.56 -1.30
N GLN A 300 32.26 -10.93 -0.06
CA GLN A 300 31.29 -11.52 0.87
C GLN A 300 30.02 -10.67 1.03
N ALA A 301 30.15 -9.36 1.33
CA ALA A 301 29.02 -8.48 1.58
C ALA A 301 28.05 -8.38 0.38
N ARG A 302 28.57 -8.20 -0.85
CA ARG A 302 27.75 -8.10 -2.06
C ARG A 302 27.13 -9.44 -2.44
N GLY A 303 27.90 -10.53 -2.33
CA GLY A 303 27.40 -11.89 -2.59
C GLY A 303 26.25 -12.26 -1.64
N THR A 304 26.42 -12.03 -0.34
CA THR A 304 25.37 -12.24 0.66
C THR A 304 24.15 -11.38 0.37
N LEU A 305 24.34 -10.08 0.04
CA LEU A 305 23.22 -9.18 -0.32
C LEU A 305 22.42 -9.75 -1.50
N VAL A 306 23.09 -10.16 -2.58
CA VAL A 306 22.45 -10.72 -3.79
C VAL A 306 21.62 -11.95 -3.45
N VAL A 307 22.22 -12.92 -2.74
CA VAL A 307 21.54 -14.19 -2.44
C VAL A 307 20.38 -13.97 -1.48
N THR A 308 20.56 -13.13 -0.44
CA THR A 308 19.45 -12.77 0.48
C THR A 308 18.33 -12.06 -0.27
N ALA A 309 18.65 -11.08 -1.12
CA ALA A 309 17.64 -10.35 -1.92
C ALA A 309 16.86 -11.31 -2.83
N LEU A 310 17.54 -12.22 -3.53
CA LEU A 310 16.87 -13.19 -4.40
C LEU A 310 16.01 -14.18 -3.59
N LEU A 311 16.49 -14.67 -2.44
CA LEU A 311 15.71 -15.56 -1.58
C LEU A 311 14.42 -14.87 -1.09
N VAL A 312 14.54 -13.64 -0.61
CA VAL A 312 13.38 -12.82 -0.19
C VAL A 312 12.44 -12.60 -1.38
N SER A 313 12.97 -12.27 -2.56
CA SER A 313 12.14 -12.06 -3.76
C SER A 313 11.40 -13.32 -4.19
N VAL A 314 12.01 -14.51 -4.11
CA VAL A 314 11.34 -15.79 -4.38
C VAL A 314 10.18 -16.01 -3.41
N ALA A 315 10.39 -15.77 -2.11
CA ALA A 315 9.34 -15.90 -1.11
C ALA A 315 8.16 -14.95 -1.40
N PHE A 316 8.45 -13.69 -1.74
CA PHE A 316 7.40 -12.72 -2.08
C PHE A 316 6.71 -13.00 -3.43
N LEU A 317 7.39 -13.59 -4.42
CA LEU A 317 6.71 -14.10 -5.61
C LEU A 317 5.72 -15.20 -5.24
N GLY A 318 6.12 -16.14 -4.38
CA GLY A 318 5.22 -17.17 -3.86
C GLY A 318 3.98 -16.56 -3.19
N LEU A 319 4.16 -15.57 -2.29
CA LEU A 319 3.05 -14.86 -1.66
C LEU A 319 2.16 -14.11 -2.67
N THR A 320 2.76 -13.51 -3.72
CA THR A 320 2.02 -12.81 -4.79
C THR A 320 1.07 -13.76 -5.52
N LEU A 321 1.50 -14.99 -5.78
CA LEU A 321 0.74 -15.97 -6.55
C LEU A 321 -0.26 -16.77 -5.70
N ILE A 322 -0.01 -16.92 -4.40
CA ILE A 322 -0.81 -17.79 -3.51
C ILE A 322 -1.77 -16.98 -2.64
N SER A 323 -1.37 -15.76 -2.23
CA SER A 323 -2.09 -15.01 -1.20
C SER A 323 -2.58 -13.65 -1.68
N ALA A 324 -1.68 -12.72 -1.97
CA ALA A 324 -2.05 -11.33 -2.23
C ALA A 324 -1.15 -10.67 -3.28
N ARG A 325 -1.77 -10.14 -4.36
CA ARG A 325 -1.03 -9.46 -5.44
C ARG A 325 -0.21 -8.27 -4.96
N ARG A 326 -0.55 -7.64 -3.84
CA ARG A 326 0.24 -6.54 -3.27
C ARG A 326 1.66 -6.96 -2.86
N ALA A 327 1.92 -8.27 -2.60
CA ALA A 327 3.26 -8.78 -2.31
C ALA A 327 4.22 -8.66 -3.51
N MET A 328 3.71 -8.34 -4.70
CA MET A 328 4.47 -8.06 -5.91
C MET A 328 5.46 -6.89 -5.73
N GLU A 329 5.15 -5.91 -4.88
CA GLU A 329 6.04 -4.77 -4.60
C GLU A 329 7.37 -5.25 -4.01
N GLN A 330 7.32 -6.14 -3.04
CA GLN A 330 8.48 -6.70 -2.39
C GLN A 330 9.22 -7.66 -3.33
N TRP A 331 8.51 -8.50 -4.08
CA TRP A 331 9.14 -9.35 -5.10
C TRP A 331 9.97 -8.53 -6.08
N VAL A 332 9.37 -7.48 -6.66
CA VAL A 332 10.04 -6.61 -7.63
C VAL A 332 11.19 -5.85 -6.97
N ALA A 333 10.97 -5.28 -5.79
CA ALA A 333 11.98 -4.51 -5.09
C ALA A 333 13.23 -5.34 -4.76
N PHE A 334 13.06 -6.46 -4.10
CA PHE A 334 14.20 -7.32 -3.71
C PHE A 334 14.83 -8.00 -4.93
N GLY A 335 14.05 -8.44 -5.90
CA GLY A 335 14.57 -8.98 -7.15
C GLY A 335 15.42 -7.97 -7.92
N PHE A 336 14.95 -6.71 -8.00
CA PHE A 336 15.70 -5.62 -8.64
C PHE A 336 17.02 -5.31 -7.90
N MET A 337 17.02 -5.31 -6.57
CA MET A 337 18.21 -5.02 -5.78
C MET A 337 19.38 -5.97 -6.06
N ALA A 338 19.14 -7.17 -6.57
CA ALA A 338 20.20 -8.10 -6.96
C ALA A 338 20.83 -7.76 -8.35
N LEU A 339 20.06 -7.16 -9.27
CA LEU A 339 20.46 -6.98 -10.68
C LEU A 339 21.76 -6.19 -10.89
N PRO A 340 21.95 -5.00 -10.24
CA PRO A 340 23.17 -4.22 -10.43
C PRO A 340 24.45 -4.99 -10.04
N PHE A 341 24.38 -5.83 -9.02
CA PHE A 341 25.51 -6.61 -8.53
C PHE A 341 25.83 -7.80 -9.44
N LEU A 342 24.78 -8.50 -9.90
CA LEU A 342 24.94 -9.58 -10.89
C LEU A 342 25.50 -9.05 -12.20
N TRP A 343 25.10 -7.87 -12.59
CA TRP A 343 25.66 -7.17 -13.74
C TRP A 343 27.15 -6.89 -13.59
N ILE A 344 27.61 -6.42 -12.41
CA ILE A 344 29.03 -6.24 -12.11
C ILE A 344 29.77 -7.58 -12.16
N SER A 345 29.19 -8.65 -11.61
CA SER A 345 29.76 -10.00 -11.64
C SER A 345 29.95 -10.52 -13.08
N ALA A 346 28.94 -10.35 -13.92
CA ALA A 346 28.98 -10.80 -15.31
C ALA A 346 30.08 -10.10 -16.15
N ARG A 347 30.39 -8.83 -15.82
CA ARG A 347 31.39 -8.03 -16.53
C ARG A 347 32.82 -8.19 -16.05
N GLY A 348 33.05 -8.88 -14.92
CA GLY A 348 34.39 -9.08 -14.40
C GLY A 348 35.16 -7.83 -14.04
N GLN A 349 34.49 -6.82 -13.43
CA GLN A 349 35.05 -5.51 -13.03
C GLN A 349 35.63 -4.65 -14.20
N THR A 350 35.46 -5.05 -15.44
CA THR A 350 35.93 -4.23 -16.56
C THR A 350 35.03 -3.02 -16.76
N ALA A 351 35.64 -1.84 -16.82
CA ALA A 351 34.98 -0.61 -17.25
C ALA A 351 34.27 -0.84 -18.61
N PRO A 352 33.17 -0.12 -18.90
CA PRO A 352 32.52 -0.25 -20.20
C PRO A 352 33.58 -0.09 -21.31
N PRO A 353 33.50 -0.89 -22.39
CA PRO A 353 34.48 -0.83 -23.45
C PRO A 353 34.52 0.61 -23.97
N ARG A 354 35.68 1.26 -23.80
CA ARG A 354 35.86 2.67 -24.18
C ARG A 354 35.82 2.89 -25.70
N GLU A 355 36.07 1.84 -26.49
CA GLU A 355 36.13 1.92 -27.96
C GLU A 355 35.70 0.61 -28.64
N GLY A 356 35.06 0.68 -29.81
CA GLY A 356 34.71 -0.45 -30.65
C GLY A 356 33.22 -0.67 -30.92
N PRO A 357 32.84 -1.57 -31.85
CA PRO A 357 31.45 -1.83 -32.24
C PRO A 357 30.55 -2.31 -31.11
N ARG A 358 31.10 -2.94 -30.10
CA ARG A 358 30.36 -3.36 -28.87
C ARG A 358 29.77 -2.19 -28.08
N ARG A 359 30.35 -0.96 -28.20
CA ARG A 359 29.80 0.24 -27.57
C ARG A 359 28.46 0.62 -28.16
N TRP A 360 28.34 0.53 -29.47
CA TRP A 360 27.10 0.86 -30.19
C TRP A 360 25.99 -0.16 -29.91
N LEU A 361 26.32 -1.46 -29.91
CA LEU A 361 25.36 -2.51 -29.51
C LEU A 361 24.86 -2.31 -28.07
N TRP A 362 25.76 -1.85 -27.21
CA TRP A 362 25.42 -1.54 -25.82
C TRP A 362 24.52 -0.32 -25.71
N ALA A 363 24.85 0.77 -26.35
CA ALA A 363 24.06 1.98 -26.40
C ALA A 363 22.67 1.70 -27.01
N ALA A 364 22.62 0.93 -28.09
CA ALA A 364 21.37 0.50 -28.71
C ALA A 364 20.52 -0.34 -27.75
N GLY A 365 21.09 -1.33 -27.05
CA GLY A 365 20.35 -2.15 -26.08
C GLY A 365 19.80 -1.33 -24.91
N VAL A 366 20.57 -0.40 -24.35
CA VAL A 366 20.10 0.52 -23.30
C VAL A 366 19.03 1.46 -23.83
N THR A 367 19.18 1.96 -25.06
CA THR A 367 18.18 2.84 -25.70
C THR A 367 16.87 2.09 -25.94
N VAL A 368 16.91 0.87 -26.49
CA VAL A 368 15.72 0.03 -26.69
C VAL A 368 15.03 -0.27 -25.37
N LEU A 369 15.79 -0.61 -24.33
CA LEU A 369 15.23 -0.84 -22.98
C LEU A 369 14.61 0.43 -22.42
N ALA A 370 15.27 1.58 -22.54
CA ALA A 370 14.75 2.87 -22.08
C ALA A 370 13.48 3.28 -22.82
N VAL A 371 13.43 3.08 -24.15
CA VAL A 371 12.24 3.34 -24.99
C VAL A 371 11.11 2.40 -24.59
N TYR A 372 11.39 1.12 -24.40
CA TYR A 372 10.40 0.13 -23.99
C TYR A 372 9.81 0.45 -22.60
N LEU A 373 10.67 0.77 -21.63
CA LEU A 373 10.24 1.15 -20.28
C LEU A 373 9.47 2.49 -20.30
N GLY A 374 9.94 3.46 -21.07
CA GLY A 374 9.27 4.74 -21.27
C GLY A 374 7.89 4.59 -21.92
N TRP A 375 7.80 3.77 -22.97
CA TRP A 375 6.52 3.45 -23.63
C TRP A 375 5.56 2.69 -22.70
N GLY A 376 6.06 1.68 -21.99
CA GLY A 376 5.27 0.93 -21.02
C GLY A 376 4.74 1.83 -19.89
N SER A 377 5.59 2.70 -19.36
CA SER A 377 5.21 3.68 -18.33
C SER A 377 4.21 4.71 -18.86
N TRP A 378 4.37 5.18 -20.11
CA TRP A 378 3.43 6.10 -20.75
C TRP A 378 2.05 5.45 -20.98
N ARG A 379 2.00 4.24 -21.56
CA ARG A 379 0.75 3.49 -21.71
C ARG A 379 0.09 3.21 -20.37
N HIS A 380 0.89 2.86 -19.37
CA HIS A 380 0.39 2.63 -18.03
C HIS A 380 -0.17 3.92 -17.40
N SER A 381 0.51 5.05 -17.55
CA SER A 381 0.02 6.34 -17.02
C SER A 381 -1.31 6.77 -17.65
N LEU A 382 -1.57 6.43 -18.92
CA LEU A 382 -2.89 6.62 -19.54
C LEU A 382 -3.96 5.76 -18.87
N ASN A 383 -3.68 4.46 -18.63
CA ASN A 383 -4.59 3.56 -17.95
C ASN A 383 -4.79 3.97 -16.48
N VAL A 384 -3.73 4.38 -15.80
CA VAL A 384 -3.76 4.84 -14.41
C VAL A 384 -4.60 6.10 -14.25
N ARG A 385 -4.58 7.02 -15.23
CA ARG A 385 -5.49 8.18 -15.21
C ARG A 385 -6.97 7.79 -15.22
N LEU A 386 -7.31 6.64 -15.80
CA LEU A 386 -8.69 6.13 -15.79
C LEU A 386 -9.08 5.51 -14.44
N VAL A 387 -8.12 4.97 -13.70
CA VAL A 387 -8.36 4.33 -12.39
C VAL A 387 -7.95 5.21 -11.20
N ALA A 388 -7.22 6.31 -11.43
CA ALA A 388 -6.87 7.27 -10.39
C ALA A 388 -8.08 8.14 -10.02
N PHE A 389 -8.13 8.58 -8.77
CA PHE A 389 -9.26 9.29 -8.19
C PHE A 389 -9.06 10.81 -8.26
N PRO A 390 -10.12 11.60 -8.39
CA PRO A 390 -10.03 13.05 -8.22
C PRO A 390 -9.44 13.41 -6.86
N GLY A 391 -8.61 14.45 -6.80
CA GLY A 391 -8.03 14.92 -5.54
C GLY A 391 -9.05 15.58 -4.59
N ASP A 392 -10.24 15.84 -5.09
CA ASP A 392 -11.43 16.39 -4.40
C ASP A 392 -12.59 15.38 -4.32
N SER A 393 -12.28 14.06 -4.36
CA SER A 393 -13.31 13.02 -4.27
C SER A 393 -14.22 13.24 -3.06
N LEU A 394 -15.53 13.22 -3.30
CA LEU A 394 -16.61 13.40 -2.31
C LEU A 394 -16.58 14.73 -1.53
N ARG A 395 -15.76 15.71 -1.91
CA ARG A 395 -15.64 16.99 -1.20
C ARG A 395 -16.97 17.72 -1.15
N GLU A 396 -17.65 17.86 -2.30
CA GLU A 396 -18.92 18.60 -2.39
C GLU A 396 -20.01 17.96 -1.53
N ALA A 397 -20.12 16.63 -1.57
CA ALA A 397 -21.08 15.90 -0.74
C ALA A 397 -20.72 15.99 0.77
N ALA A 398 -19.43 15.92 1.11
CA ALA A 398 -18.97 16.02 2.49
C ALA A 398 -19.21 17.42 3.08
N GLU A 399 -18.90 18.50 2.33
CA GLU A 399 -19.15 19.89 2.74
C GLU A 399 -20.65 20.18 2.85
N PHE A 400 -21.48 19.61 1.96
CA PHE A 400 -22.94 19.70 2.06
C PHE A 400 -23.47 19.04 3.34
N LEU A 401 -23.01 17.82 3.63
CA LEU A 401 -23.37 17.09 4.85
C LEU A 401 -22.94 17.85 6.10
N GLU A 402 -21.72 18.38 6.16
CA GLU A 402 -21.24 19.19 7.28
C GLU A 402 -22.12 20.41 7.56
N ALA A 403 -22.61 21.06 6.49
CA ALA A 403 -23.46 22.26 6.60
C ALA A 403 -24.91 21.96 6.96
N ARG A 404 -25.41 20.74 6.73
CA ARG A 404 -26.86 20.41 6.83
C ARG A 404 -27.19 19.40 7.91
N SER A 405 -26.27 18.54 8.29
CA SER A 405 -26.49 17.49 9.30
C SER A 405 -26.20 17.99 10.72
N GLU A 406 -26.71 17.26 11.70
CA GLU A 406 -26.34 17.46 13.09
C GLU A 406 -25.02 16.69 13.41
N PRO A 407 -24.21 17.22 14.35
CA PRO A 407 -23.01 16.50 14.78
C PRO A 407 -23.32 15.09 15.28
N GLY A 408 -22.67 14.11 14.69
CA GLY A 408 -22.87 12.70 15.04
C GLY A 408 -23.92 11.97 14.22
N ASP A 409 -24.64 12.66 13.31
CA ASP A 409 -25.53 12.00 12.36
C ASP A 409 -24.78 10.93 11.57
N VAL A 410 -25.41 9.77 11.41
CA VAL A 410 -24.85 8.65 10.66
C VAL A 410 -25.15 8.83 9.17
N VAL A 411 -24.11 8.76 8.36
CA VAL A 411 -24.19 8.75 6.90
C VAL A 411 -23.95 7.31 6.42
N PHE A 412 -24.98 6.69 5.86
CA PHE A 412 -24.81 5.47 5.07
C PHE A 412 -24.16 5.83 3.74
N HIS A 413 -23.05 5.21 3.41
CA HIS A 413 -22.40 5.35 2.10
C HIS A 413 -22.35 4.00 1.41
N ALA A 414 -22.88 3.91 0.20
CA ALA A 414 -23.09 2.65 -0.50
C ALA A 414 -21.77 1.94 -0.90
N ARG A 415 -20.62 2.54 -0.64
CA ARG A 415 -19.30 1.97 -0.98
C ARG A 415 -18.32 2.13 0.18
N TRP A 416 -17.71 1.04 0.60
CA TRP A 416 -16.75 1.03 1.71
C TRP A 416 -15.54 1.96 1.48
N ASP A 417 -15.07 2.10 0.22
CA ASP A 417 -13.94 2.96 -0.15
C ASP A 417 -14.26 4.47 -0.08
N ASN A 418 -15.52 4.86 0.13
CA ASN A 418 -15.95 6.26 0.36
C ASN A 418 -15.58 6.75 1.77
N PHE A 419 -15.33 5.86 2.73
CA PHE A 419 -15.01 6.24 4.10
C PHE A 419 -13.81 7.20 4.19
N GLY A 420 -12.71 6.90 3.48
CA GLY A 420 -11.50 7.73 3.51
C GLY A 420 -11.72 9.17 3.05
N PRO A 421 -12.29 9.41 1.84
CA PRO A 421 -12.63 10.75 1.38
C PRO A 421 -13.63 11.50 2.29
N LEU A 422 -14.66 10.82 2.78
CA LEU A 422 -15.62 11.43 3.71
C LEU A 422 -14.94 11.89 4.98
N LEU A 423 -14.16 11.04 5.64
CA LEU A 423 -13.40 11.37 6.85
C LEU A 423 -12.42 12.52 6.63
N ALA A 424 -11.78 12.59 5.45
CA ALA A 424 -10.82 13.64 5.15
C ALA A 424 -11.45 15.03 5.03
N HIS A 425 -12.69 15.10 4.53
CA HIS A 425 -13.38 16.35 4.26
C HIS A 425 -14.41 16.74 5.32
N ASN A 426 -14.96 15.77 6.08
CA ASN A 426 -15.97 16.03 7.09
C ASN A 426 -15.81 15.08 8.28
N ARG A 427 -15.55 15.63 9.47
CA ARG A 427 -15.45 14.93 10.75
C ARG A 427 -16.57 15.29 11.73
N THR A 428 -17.64 15.89 11.24
CA THR A 428 -18.86 16.18 12.01
C THR A 428 -19.76 14.96 12.07
N ASN A 429 -19.83 14.20 10.98
CA ASN A 429 -20.67 13.03 10.82
C ASN A 429 -19.97 11.72 11.23
N ARG A 430 -20.76 10.65 11.35
CA ARG A 430 -20.30 9.28 11.51
C ARG A 430 -20.55 8.49 10.21
N TYR A 431 -19.68 7.55 9.91
CA TYR A 431 -19.71 6.76 8.68
C TYR A 431 -19.66 5.27 9.00
N LEU A 432 -20.32 4.45 8.18
CA LEU A 432 -20.33 3.00 8.38
C LEU A 432 -18.97 2.35 8.08
N GLY A 433 -18.58 1.38 8.87
CA GLY A 433 -17.39 0.58 8.64
C GLY A 433 -16.11 1.37 8.89
N GLY A 434 -15.17 1.21 8.01
CA GLY A 434 -13.81 1.78 8.07
C GLY A 434 -13.07 1.34 6.83
N MET A 435 -11.75 1.33 6.87
CA MET A 435 -10.87 1.08 5.72
C MET A 435 -11.22 -0.17 4.89
N ASP A 436 -11.26 -1.34 5.53
CA ASP A 436 -11.54 -2.62 4.84
C ASP A 436 -12.86 -3.21 5.34
N PRO A 437 -13.67 -3.83 4.47
CA PRO A 437 -14.93 -4.47 4.87
C PRO A 437 -14.83 -5.53 5.96
N ILE A 438 -13.64 -6.12 6.15
CA ILE A 438 -13.39 -7.08 7.22
C ILE A 438 -13.61 -6.49 8.61
N PHE A 439 -13.42 -5.17 8.80
CA PHE A 439 -13.63 -4.52 10.09
C PHE A 439 -15.11 -4.36 10.41
N LEU A 440 -15.96 -4.15 9.41
CA LEU A 440 -17.43 -4.19 9.57
C LEU A 440 -17.88 -5.64 9.85
N PHE A 441 -17.36 -6.63 9.12
CA PHE A 441 -17.67 -8.04 9.34
C PHE A 441 -17.25 -8.51 10.74
N ALA A 442 -16.08 -8.08 11.21
CA ALA A 442 -15.59 -8.45 12.54
C ALA A 442 -16.37 -7.78 13.68
N HIS A 443 -16.97 -6.62 13.43
CA HIS A 443 -17.87 -5.97 14.37
C HIS A 443 -19.19 -6.76 14.47
N ASP A 444 -19.87 -6.96 13.34
CA ASP A 444 -21.13 -7.67 13.24
C ASP A 444 -21.32 -8.25 11.81
N PRO A 445 -21.29 -9.58 11.65
CA PRO A 445 -21.53 -10.22 10.35
C PRO A 445 -22.89 -9.88 9.73
N ARG A 446 -23.94 -9.68 10.55
CA ARG A 446 -25.26 -9.30 10.08
C ARG A 446 -25.22 -7.93 9.37
N SER A 447 -24.72 -6.91 10.05
CA SER A 447 -24.56 -5.56 9.48
C SER A 447 -23.68 -5.57 8.22
N TYR A 448 -22.67 -6.45 8.19
CA TYR A 448 -21.85 -6.61 6.99
C TYR A 448 -22.66 -7.11 5.78
N TRP A 449 -23.51 -8.14 5.95
CA TRP A 449 -24.29 -8.68 4.83
C TRP A 449 -25.36 -7.72 4.36
N GLU A 450 -26.05 -7.03 5.27
CA GLU A 450 -27.00 -5.97 4.94
C GLU A 450 -26.32 -4.87 4.10
N PHE A 451 -25.13 -4.41 4.53
CA PHE A 451 -24.34 -3.46 3.77
C PHE A 451 -23.87 -4.02 2.42
N PHE A 452 -23.39 -5.27 2.39
CA PHE A 452 -22.83 -5.90 1.21
C PHE A 452 -23.80 -5.90 0.03
N TYR A 453 -25.03 -6.39 0.23
CA TYR A 453 -26.01 -6.50 -0.86
C TYR A 453 -26.40 -5.13 -1.42
N LEU A 454 -26.48 -4.10 -0.60
CA LEU A 454 -26.71 -2.72 -1.06
C LEU A 454 -25.48 -2.15 -1.77
N SER A 455 -24.28 -2.41 -1.25
CA SER A 455 -23.03 -1.87 -1.79
C SER A 455 -22.64 -2.42 -3.16
N VAL A 456 -22.97 -3.70 -3.43
CA VAL A 456 -22.75 -4.33 -4.75
C VAL A 456 -23.95 -4.14 -5.69
N ASP A 457 -24.95 -3.36 -5.27
CA ASP A 457 -26.16 -3.05 -6.05
C ASP A 457 -26.93 -4.32 -6.49
N ALA A 458 -26.93 -5.35 -5.64
CA ALA A 458 -27.62 -6.62 -5.92
C ALA A 458 -29.11 -6.57 -5.57
N THR A 459 -29.50 -5.69 -4.68
CA THR A 459 -30.86 -5.54 -4.14
C THR A 459 -31.21 -4.05 -4.03
N ARG A 460 -32.49 -3.72 -3.86
CA ARG A 460 -32.95 -2.32 -3.71
C ARG A 460 -33.98 -2.13 -2.59
N GLU A 461 -35.15 -2.74 -2.70
CA GLU A 461 -36.26 -2.61 -1.72
C GLU A 461 -36.00 -3.44 -0.46
N TRP A 462 -35.13 -4.42 -0.56
CA TRP A 462 -34.73 -5.33 0.53
C TRP A 462 -33.23 -5.61 0.45
N THR A 463 -32.66 -5.95 1.57
CA THR A 463 -31.30 -6.46 1.72
C THR A 463 -31.33 -7.80 2.46
N CYS A 464 -30.18 -8.39 2.77
CA CYS A 464 -30.12 -9.65 3.52
C CYS A 464 -29.13 -9.57 4.65
N ASP A 465 -29.48 -10.13 5.80
CA ASP A 465 -28.66 -10.14 7.00
C ASP A 465 -27.70 -11.35 7.10
N ALA A 466 -27.71 -12.22 6.06
CA ALA A 466 -26.84 -13.38 5.98
C ALA A 466 -26.50 -13.74 4.52
N TYR A 467 -25.52 -14.63 4.36
CA TYR A 467 -25.16 -15.24 3.07
C TYR A 467 -25.36 -16.78 3.12
N PRO A 468 -25.95 -17.40 2.09
CA PRO A 468 -26.54 -16.79 0.90
C PRO A 468 -27.87 -16.06 1.21
N CYS A 469 -28.18 -15.02 0.42
CA CYS A 469 -29.43 -14.30 0.53
C CYS A 469 -30.61 -15.21 0.12
N ALA A 470 -31.54 -15.41 1.03
CA ALA A 470 -32.76 -16.20 0.84
C ALA A 470 -33.95 -15.50 1.48
N ALA A 471 -35.17 -15.90 1.15
CA ALA A 471 -36.38 -15.24 1.65
C ALA A 471 -36.46 -15.14 3.19
N GLY A 472 -35.87 -16.09 3.92
CA GLY A 472 -35.87 -16.10 5.39
C GLY A 472 -34.88 -15.15 6.06
N VAL A 473 -33.99 -14.53 5.29
CA VAL A 473 -32.95 -13.58 5.78
C VAL A 473 -33.06 -12.21 5.08
N ALA A 474 -34.18 -11.98 4.36
CA ALA A 474 -34.48 -10.71 3.72
C ALA A 474 -34.98 -9.70 4.76
N VAL A 475 -34.46 -8.50 4.70
CA VAL A 475 -34.79 -7.34 5.56
C VAL A 475 -35.18 -6.19 4.66
N ASP A 476 -36.20 -5.40 5.04
CA ASP A 476 -36.56 -4.17 4.31
C ASP A 476 -35.37 -3.20 4.31
N THR A 477 -35.08 -2.60 3.16
CA THR A 477 -33.94 -1.67 3.03
C THR A 477 -34.09 -0.46 3.92
N HIS A 478 -35.32 0.05 4.09
CA HIS A 478 -35.54 1.19 4.97
C HIS A 478 -35.31 0.82 6.44
N GLU A 479 -35.82 -0.33 6.89
CA GLU A 479 -35.53 -0.87 8.22
C GLU A 479 -34.02 -1.04 8.47
N ALA A 480 -33.30 -1.61 7.50
CA ALA A 480 -31.86 -1.75 7.60
C ALA A 480 -31.15 -0.39 7.74
N LEU A 481 -31.55 0.61 6.93
CA LEU A 481 -30.95 1.94 6.94
C LEU A 481 -31.25 2.70 8.23
N THR A 482 -32.50 2.65 8.71
CA THR A 482 -32.96 3.42 9.89
C THR A 482 -32.65 2.71 11.20
N ASP A 483 -33.11 1.47 11.37
CA ASP A 483 -33.10 0.79 12.66
C ASP A 483 -31.77 0.08 12.91
N HIS A 484 -31.20 -0.55 11.87
CA HIS A 484 -29.96 -1.27 12.05
C HIS A 484 -28.73 -0.37 11.92
N PHE A 485 -28.67 0.51 10.89
CA PHE A 485 -27.54 1.42 10.73
C PHE A 485 -27.71 2.75 11.46
N GLY A 486 -28.93 3.15 11.79
CA GLY A 486 -29.22 4.45 12.40
C GLY A 486 -28.87 5.60 11.47
N ALA A 487 -28.96 5.38 10.17
CA ALA A 487 -28.62 6.38 9.18
C ALA A 487 -29.69 7.48 9.12
N ARG A 488 -29.23 8.72 9.05
CA ARG A 488 -30.05 9.87 8.73
C ARG A 488 -29.82 10.34 7.29
N TRP A 489 -28.65 10.11 6.79
CA TRP A 489 -28.21 10.52 5.46
C TRP A 489 -27.71 9.32 4.68
N ILE A 490 -27.95 9.34 3.35
CA ILE A 490 -27.50 8.27 2.45
C ILE A 490 -26.71 8.92 1.33
N LEU A 491 -25.47 8.47 1.11
CA LEU A 491 -24.62 8.87 0.00
C LEU A 491 -24.48 7.71 -0.98
N VAL A 492 -24.86 7.93 -2.21
CA VAL A 492 -24.74 6.97 -3.31
C VAL A 492 -24.00 7.57 -4.50
N GLU A 493 -23.38 6.71 -5.30
CA GLU A 493 -22.86 7.05 -6.62
C GLU A 493 -23.80 6.45 -7.68
N PRO A 494 -24.74 7.21 -8.29
CA PRO A 494 -25.80 6.65 -9.13
C PRO A 494 -25.31 5.79 -10.30
N ARG A 495 -24.09 6.05 -10.81
CA ARG A 495 -23.49 5.24 -11.87
C ARG A 495 -23.00 3.88 -11.38
N ARG A 496 -22.75 3.72 -10.08
CA ARG A 496 -22.21 2.50 -9.47
C ARG A 496 -23.27 1.73 -8.68
N ASN A 497 -24.24 2.45 -8.14
CA ASN A 497 -25.37 1.93 -7.39
C ASN A 497 -26.69 2.38 -8.02
N PRO A 498 -26.97 2.04 -9.32
CA PRO A 498 -28.17 2.51 -10.01
C PRO A 498 -29.47 1.97 -9.41
N LEU A 499 -29.54 0.70 -8.95
CA LEU A 499 -30.76 0.13 -8.37
C LEU A 499 -31.11 0.80 -7.04
N LEU A 500 -30.13 0.95 -6.14
CA LEU A 500 -30.34 1.64 -4.88
C LEU A 500 -30.72 3.11 -5.11
N SER A 501 -30.09 3.80 -6.07
CA SER A 501 -30.41 5.19 -6.40
C SER A 501 -31.85 5.35 -6.90
N LEU A 502 -32.31 4.44 -7.77
CA LEU A 502 -33.71 4.46 -8.25
C LEU A 502 -34.69 4.20 -7.11
N TYR A 503 -34.43 3.23 -6.24
CA TYR A 503 -35.27 2.99 -5.07
C TYR A 503 -35.39 4.22 -4.18
N LEU A 504 -34.28 4.90 -3.88
CA LEU A 504 -34.28 6.11 -3.06
C LEU A 504 -35.02 7.30 -3.72
N LEU A 505 -35.07 7.34 -5.06
CA LEU A 505 -35.83 8.37 -5.80
C LEU A 505 -37.34 8.08 -5.87
N ASP A 506 -37.72 6.80 -5.91
CA ASP A 506 -39.08 6.36 -6.08
C ASP A 506 -39.86 6.27 -4.74
N ASP A 507 -39.17 6.24 -3.60
CA ASP A 507 -39.78 6.06 -2.27
C ASP A 507 -39.89 7.40 -1.51
N GLU A 508 -41.10 7.79 -1.17
CA GLU A 508 -41.43 9.06 -0.49
C GLU A 508 -40.79 9.23 0.90
N ARG A 509 -40.24 8.16 1.48
CA ARG A 509 -39.49 8.21 2.77
C ARG A 509 -38.14 8.88 2.64
N TYR A 510 -37.66 9.14 1.42
CA TYR A 510 -36.37 9.75 1.16
C TYR A 510 -36.51 11.04 0.35
N ALA A 511 -35.75 12.06 0.69
CA ALA A 511 -35.67 13.30 -0.07
C ALA A 511 -34.26 13.44 -0.70
N LEU A 512 -34.21 13.65 -2.01
CA LEU A 512 -32.97 14.03 -2.68
C LEU A 512 -32.54 15.44 -2.22
N ALA A 513 -31.45 15.50 -1.47
CA ALA A 513 -30.94 16.72 -0.86
C ALA A 513 -29.82 17.39 -1.64
N LEU A 514 -28.97 16.58 -2.30
CA LEU A 514 -27.89 17.04 -3.18
C LEU A 514 -27.76 16.09 -4.36
N GLU A 515 -27.58 16.63 -5.56
CA GLU A 515 -27.18 15.88 -6.74
C GLU A 515 -26.00 16.58 -7.40
N THR A 516 -24.91 15.84 -7.64
CA THR A 516 -23.72 16.27 -8.36
C THR A 516 -23.57 15.45 -9.64
N GLN A 517 -22.48 15.64 -10.40
CA GLN A 517 -22.21 14.80 -11.57
C GLN A 517 -21.89 13.34 -11.23
N ARG A 518 -21.56 13.03 -9.97
CA ARG A 518 -21.05 11.73 -9.54
C ARG A 518 -21.80 11.15 -8.36
N GLU A 519 -22.20 11.99 -7.41
CA GLU A 519 -22.79 11.60 -6.14
C GLU A 519 -24.20 12.15 -5.99
N ALA A 520 -25.05 11.44 -5.25
CA ALA A 520 -26.32 11.92 -4.75
C ALA A 520 -26.39 11.68 -3.23
N VAL A 521 -26.91 12.69 -2.51
CA VAL A 521 -27.15 12.62 -1.07
C VAL A 521 -28.64 12.68 -0.83
N PHE A 522 -29.17 11.73 -0.07
CA PHE A 522 -30.57 11.66 0.33
C PHE A 522 -30.68 11.85 1.83
N GLU A 523 -31.72 12.54 2.26
CA GLU A 523 -32.15 12.60 3.65
C GLU A 523 -33.26 11.58 3.89
N ILE A 524 -33.20 10.83 4.99
CA ILE A 524 -34.27 9.95 5.44
C ILE A 524 -35.27 10.83 6.21
N LEU A 525 -36.49 10.90 5.71
CA LEU A 525 -37.56 11.73 6.31
C LEU A 525 -38.12 11.08 7.57
N PRO A 526 -38.43 11.86 8.63
CA PRO A 526 -39.14 11.34 9.79
C PRO A 526 -40.50 10.73 9.40
N SER A 527 -40.90 9.64 10.07
CA SER A 527 -42.14 8.92 9.80
C SER A 527 -43.41 9.80 9.90
N ASP A 528 -43.34 10.88 10.70
CA ASP A 528 -44.45 11.82 10.86
C ASP A 528 -44.65 12.79 9.66
N ALA A 529 -43.60 12.96 8.83
CA ALA A 529 -43.66 13.83 7.65
C ALA A 529 -44.46 13.20 6.49
N THR A 530 -44.61 11.88 6.47
CA THR A 530 -45.35 11.13 5.45
C THR A 530 -46.85 11.03 5.74
N ALA A 531 -47.32 11.39 6.96
CA ALA A 531 -48.74 11.36 7.37
C ALA A 531 -49.54 12.62 6.96
N GLY A 532 -48.85 13.66 6.47
CA GLY A 532 -49.50 14.88 5.94
C GLY A 532 -49.72 14.73 4.44
N GLY A 533 -50.89 14.17 4.06
CA GLY A 533 -51.36 14.22 2.68
C GLY A 533 -51.48 15.68 2.18
N PRO A 534 -51.49 15.90 0.86
CA PRO A 534 -51.52 17.25 0.29
C PRO A 534 -52.75 18.05 0.74
N PRO A 535 -52.63 19.37 0.96
CA PRO A 535 -53.70 20.23 1.36
C PRO A 535 -54.83 20.33 0.31
#